data_ac708e572d209ace1007e16fc03558ec
#
_entry.id   ac708e572d209ace1007e16fc03558ec
#
_cell.length_a   1.000
_cell.length_b   1.000
_cell.length_c   1.000
_cell.angle_alpha   90.00
_cell.angle_beta   90.00
_cell.angle_gamma   90.00
#
_symmetry.space_group_name_H-M   'P 1'
#
loop_
_entity.id
_entity.type
_entity.pdbx_description
1 polymer ?
#
loop_
_entity_poly.entity_id
_entity_poly.type
_entity_poly.pdbx_seq_one_letter_code
_entity_poly.pdbx_strand_id
1 'polypeptide(L)'
;MKNINLLGATGSIGMQTIDIIRNHPEEFKLTAVSGGRNIDGIRAIVREFKPELVSVLNKEDADRLKSEFQNVIIMHGDEGLIETAVYHKGDVVVNAVMGSIGLIPTMKAMEAGKTIALANKETLVTAGHIVMAASEKYGTPILPVDSEHSAIFQALQGEKSKNIERLIITASGGSFRDKTRDELTNVTVRDALNHPNWSMGAKITIDSATMMNKGLEVIEAHWLFNLPYEQIDVLLHQESIIHSMVEFHDSSVIAQLGTPDMRVPIQYALTYPDR
;
A
#
# COMPACT_ATOMS: atom_id res chain seq x y z
N MET A 1 -18.02 -3.28 -12.50
CA MET A 1 -16.76 -4.06 -12.38
C MET A 1 -15.61 -3.08 -12.54
N LYS A 2 -14.73 -2.97 -11.53
CA LYS A 2 -13.54 -2.10 -11.58
C LYS A 2 -12.35 -2.88 -12.16
N ASN A 3 -11.62 -2.24 -13.05
CA ASN A 3 -10.42 -2.81 -13.66
C ASN A 3 -9.18 -2.39 -12.86
N ILE A 4 -8.34 -3.33 -12.49
CA ILE A 4 -7.22 -3.14 -11.59
C ILE A 4 -5.89 -3.30 -12.35
N ASN A 5 -5.03 -2.30 -12.25
CA ASN A 5 -3.61 -2.39 -12.59
C ASN A 5 -2.83 -2.60 -11.29
N LEU A 6 -2.12 -3.70 -11.16
CA LEU A 6 -1.44 -4.07 -9.91
C LEU A 6 0.08 -4.04 -10.07
N LEU A 7 0.74 -3.16 -9.34
CA LEU A 7 2.19 -3.08 -9.26
C LEU A 7 2.69 -3.89 -8.06
N GLY A 8 3.62 -4.83 -8.29
CA GLY A 8 4.21 -5.64 -7.22
C GLY A 8 3.35 -6.84 -6.79
N ALA A 9 2.70 -7.51 -7.72
CA ALA A 9 1.73 -8.59 -7.49
C ALA A 9 2.25 -9.78 -6.68
N THR A 10 3.54 -10.07 -6.73
CA THR A 10 4.15 -11.21 -6.01
C THR A 10 4.65 -10.88 -4.61
N GLY A 11 4.49 -9.64 -4.16
CA GLY A 11 4.75 -9.20 -2.79
C GLY A 11 3.59 -9.50 -1.85
N SER A 12 3.78 -9.24 -0.54
CA SER A 12 2.76 -9.50 0.48
C SER A 12 1.42 -8.80 0.20
N ILE A 13 1.44 -7.49 -0.08
CA ILE A 13 0.24 -6.71 -0.41
C ILE A 13 -0.33 -7.13 -1.77
N GLY A 14 0.56 -7.35 -2.75
CA GLY A 14 0.14 -7.80 -4.09
C GLY A 14 -0.62 -9.12 -4.06
N MET A 15 -0.14 -10.12 -3.33
CA MET A 15 -0.81 -11.41 -3.18
C MET A 15 -2.16 -11.30 -2.46
N GLN A 16 -2.28 -10.43 -1.46
CA GLN A 16 -3.55 -10.17 -0.79
C GLN A 16 -4.53 -9.42 -1.70
N THR A 17 -4.03 -8.53 -2.57
CA THR A 17 -4.85 -7.90 -3.62
C THR A 17 -5.36 -8.95 -4.62
N ILE A 18 -4.51 -9.88 -5.05
CA ILE A 18 -4.89 -11.01 -5.91
C ILE A 18 -5.96 -11.88 -5.24
N ASP A 19 -5.85 -12.12 -3.92
CA ASP A 19 -6.84 -12.90 -3.17
C ASP A 19 -8.22 -12.21 -3.16
N ILE A 20 -8.26 -10.88 -2.98
CA ILE A 20 -9.50 -10.10 -3.07
C ILE A 20 -10.12 -10.20 -4.47
N ILE A 21 -9.33 -9.99 -5.53
CA ILE A 21 -9.82 -10.08 -6.92
C ILE A 21 -10.36 -11.49 -7.22
N ARG A 22 -9.70 -12.52 -6.70
CA ARG A 22 -10.13 -13.94 -6.85
C ARG A 22 -11.48 -14.21 -6.21
N ASN A 23 -11.72 -13.64 -5.02
CA ASN A 23 -12.94 -13.86 -4.26
C ASN A 23 -14.11 -12.99 -4.72
N HIS A 24 -13.86 -11.93 -5.50
CA HIS A 24 -14.87 -10.99 -6.01
C HIS A 24 -14.75 -10.78 -7.54
N PRO A 25 -14.85 -11.85 -8.35
CA PRO A 25 -14.62 -11.79 -9.80
C PRO A 25 -15.67 -10.98 -10.57
N GLU A 26 -16.86 -10.78 -10.00
CA GLU A 26 -17.93 -9.93 -10.56
C GLU A 26 -17.69 -8.44 -10.29
N GLU A 27 -16.86 -8.10 -9.30
CA GLU A 27 -16.57 -6.71 -8.93
C GLU A 27 -15.25 -6.23 -9.52
N PHE A 28 -14.24 -7.10 -9.58
CA PHE A 28 -12.88 -6.73 -9.96
C PHE A 28 -12.33 -7.59 -11.11
N LYS A 29 -11.58 -6.93 -11.99
CA LYS A 29 -10.82 -7.57 -13.06
C LYS A 29 -9.36 -7.12 -13.02
N LEU A 30 -8.42 -8.06 -13.01
CA LEU A 30 -6.99 -7.76 -13.16
C LEU A 30 -6.69 -7.52 -14.65
N THR A 31 -6.34 -6.28 -15.02
CA THR A 31 -6.09 -5.89 -16.41
C THR A 31 -4.61 -5.80 -16.75
N ALA A 32 -3.80 -5.27 -15.85
CA ALA A 32 -2.36 -5.22 -16.00
C ALA A 32 -1.67 -5.58 -14.67
N VAL A 33 -0.52 -6.25 -14.75
CA VAL A 33 0.17 -6.72 -13.55
C VAL A 33 1.68 -6.61 -13.70
N SER A 34 2.34 -6.14 -12.64
CA SER A 34 3.80 -6.22 -12.56
C SER A 34 4.25 -7.17 -11.46
N GLY A 35 5.33 -7.91 -11.73
CA GLY A 35 6.06 -8.69 -10.76
C GLY A 35 7.56 -8.37 -10.81
N GLY A 36 8.25 -8.62 -9.69
CA GLY A 36 9.70 -8.45 -9.66
C GLY A 36 10.43 -9.63 -10.29
N ARG A 37 11.10 -10.41 -9.43
CA ARG A 37 11.91 -11.59 -9.83
C ARG A 37 11.19 -12.92 -9.66
N ASN A 38 10.01 -12.92 -9.07
CA ASN A 38 9.24 -14.16 -8.83
C ASN A 38 8.41 -14.52 -10.07
N ILE A 39 9.08 -15.12 -11.06
CA ILE A 39 8.50 -15.49 -12.36
C ILE A 39 7.44 -16.58 -12.21
N ASP A 40 7.64 -17.54 -11.32
CA ASP A 40 6.66 -18.61 -11.10
C ASP A 40 5.36 -18.05 -10.51
N GLY A 41 5.46 -17.09 -9.60
CA GLY A 41 4.30 -16.37 -9.07
C GLY A 41 3.56 -15.60 -10.18
N ILE A 42 4.27 -14.87 -11.03
CA ILE A 42 3.67 -14.17 -12.17
C ILE A 42 3.03 -15.15 -13.16
N ARG A 43 3.70 -16.25 -13.47
CA ARG A 43 3.16 -17.30 -14.36
C ARG A 43 1.82 -17.85 -13.85
N ALA A 44 1.72 -18.11 -12.54
CA ALA A 44 0.49 -18.56 -11.91
C ALA A 44 -0.64 -17.50 -12.05
N ILE A 45 -0.33 -16.24 -11.78
CA ILE A 45 -1.29 -15.11 -11.91
C ILE A 45 -1.76 -14.97 -13.36
N VAL A 46 -0.85 -15.06 -14.35
CA VAL A 46 -1.22 -14.96 -15.78
C VAL A 46 -2.15 -16.10 -16.20
N ARG A 47 -1.89 -17.32 -15.75
CA ARG A 47 -2.76 -18.47 -16.07
C ARG A 47 -4.15 -18.35 -15.49
N GLU A 48 -4.26 -17.83 -14.28
CA GLU A 48 -5.52 -17.71 -13.54
C GLU A 48 -6.34 -16.50 -14.02
N PHE A 49 -5.75 -15.31 -14.03
CA PHE A 49 -6.48 -14.05 -14.26
C PHE A 49 -6.43 -13.55 -15.70
N LYS A 50 -5.50 -14.05 -16.51
CA LYS A 50 -5.35 -13.69 -17.92
C LYS A 50 -5.29 -12.16 -18.14
N PRO A 51 -4.41 -11.44 -17.42
CA PRO A 51 -4.24 -10.01 -17.63
C PRO A 51 -3.77 -9.73 -19.07
N GLU A 52 -4.07 -8.55 -19.55
CA GLU A 52 -3.72 -8.16 -20.92
C GLU A 52 -2.27 -7.66 -21.04
N LEU A 53 -1.73 -7.09 -19.95
CA LEU A 53 -0.34 -6.63 -19.86
C LEU A 53 0.33 -7.18 -18.60
N VAL A 54 1.55 -7.64 -18.78
CA VAL A 54 2.42 -8.15 -17.70
C VAL A 54 3.79 -7.51 -17.81
N SER A 55 4.35 -7.05 -16.71
CA SER A 55 5.75 -6.63 -16.68
C SER A 55 6.54 -7.34 -15.60
N VAL A 56 7.81 -7.57 -15.88
CA VAL A 56 8.78 -8.20 -14.98
C VAL A 56 10.06 -7.38 -14.92
N LEU A 57 10.95 -7.69 -13.98
CA LEU A 57 12.14 -6.88 -13.78
C LEU A 57 13.13 -7.02 -14.95
N ASN A 58 13.42 -8.25 -15.40
CA ASN A 58 14.49 -8.54 -16.33
C ASN A 58 13.97 -8.91 -17.72
N LYS A 59 14.77 -8.61 -18.75
CA LYS A 59 14.45 -8.94 -20.13
C LYS A 59 14.37 -10.46 -20.36
N GLU A 60 15.31 -11.22 -19.79
CA GLU A 60 15.36 -12.68 -19.91
C GLU A 60 14.08 -13.34 -19.41
N ASP A 61 13.54 -12.85 -18.30
CA ASP A 61 12.28 -13.33 -17.73
C ASP A 61 11.09 -12.93 -18.60
N ALA A 62 11.10 -11.72 -19.17
CA ALA A 62 10.08 -11.29 -20.12
C ALA A 62 10.10 -12.17 -21.39
N ASP A 63 11.27 -12.48 -21.92
CA ASP A 63 11.39 -13.31 -23.14
C ASP A 63 10.91 -14.75 -22.88
N ARG A 64 11.15 -15.31 -21.69
CA ARG A 64 10.56 -16.60 -21.28
C ARG A 64 9.03 -16.54 -21.23
N LEU A 65 8.45 -15.53 -20.59
CA LEU A 65 7.00 -15.38 -20.50
C LEU A 65 6.36 -15.15 -21.89
N LYS A 66 7.01 -14.42 -22.81
CA LYS A 66 6.54 -14.24 -24.19
C LYS A 66 6.42 -15.55 -24.94
N SER A 67 7.35 -16.48 -24.70
CA SER A 67 7.31 -17.81 -25.32
C SER A 67 6.15 -18.68 -24.82
N GLU A 68 5.69 -18.44 -23.57
CA GLU A 68 4.61 -19.18 -22.92
C GLU A 68 3.21 -18.56 -23.17
N PHE A 69 3.14 -17.22 -23.30
CA PHE A 69 1.87 -16.47 -23.33
C PHE A 69 1.80 -15.53 -24.55
N GLN A 70 1.39 -16.06 -25.69
CA GLN A 70 1.39 -15.33 -26.97
C GLN A 70 0.32 -14.21 -27.05
N ASN A 71 -0.74 -14.28 -26.23
CA ASN A 71 -1.85 -13.33 -26.26
C ASN A 71 -1.76 -12.27 -25.13
N VAL A 72 -0.61 -12.13 -24.49
CA VAL A 72 -0.37 -11.19 -23.40
C VAL A 72 0.75 -10.23 -23.81
N ILE A 73 0.58 -8.94 -23.58
CA ILE A 73 1.64 -7.95 -23.75
C ILE A 73 2.65 -8.15 -22.62
N ILE A 74 3.87 -8.55 -22.93
CA ILE A 74 4.92 -8.76 -21.92
C ILE A 74 5.99 -7.68 -22.06
N MET A 75 6.23 -6.96 -20.97
CA MET A 75 7.23 -5.89 -20.85
C MET A 75 8.22 -6.17 -19.73
N HIS A 76 9.24 -5.33 -19.58
CA HIS A 76 10.23 -5.46 -18.50
C HIS A 76 10.81 -4.12 -18.08
N GLY A 77 11.47 -4.11 -16.92
CA GLY A 77 12.18 -2.94 -16.39
C GLY A 77 11.27 -1.79 -15.99
N ASP A 78 11.84 -0.59 -15.87
CA ASP A 78 11.12 0.60 -15.43
C ASP A 78 10.02 1.01 -16.42
N GLU A 79 10.30 0.91 -17.71
CA GLU A 79 9.31 1.19 -18.76
C GLU A 79 8.10 0.24 -18.64
N GLY A 80 8.36 -1.05 -18.45
CA GLY A 80 7.30 -2.04 -18.23
C GLY A 80 6.47 -1.77 -16.96
N LEU A 81 7.11 -1.30 -15.90
CA LEU A 81 6.43 -0.93 -14.65
C LEU A 81 5.52 0.29 -14.88
N ILE A 82 6.00 1.31 -15.59
CA ILE A 82 5.23 2.51 -15.94
C ILE A 82 4.04 2.12 -16.83
N GLU A 83 4.27 1.34 -17.90
CA GLU A 83 3.20 0.90 -18.80
C GLU A 83 2.12 0.08 -18.08
N THR A 84 2.52 -0.74 -17.08
CA THR A 84 1.57 -1.44 -16.21
C THR A 84 0.70 -0.45 -15.44
N ALA A 85 1.30 0.61 -14.89
CA ALA A 85 0.57 1.62 -14.12
C ALA A 85 -0.42 2.41 -14.99
N VAL A 86 -0.01 2.81 -16.20
CA VAL A 86 -0.83 3.62 -17.10
C VAL A 86 -1.73 2.82 -18.03
N TYR A 87 -1.71 1.49 -17.96
CA TYR A 87 -2.47 0.65 -18.88
C TYR A 87 -3.92 1.11 -19.00
N HIS A 88 -4.33 1.41 -20.23
CA HIS A 88 -5.52 2.22 -20.51
C HIS A 88 -6.84 1.67 -19.97
N LYS A 89 -6.96 0.34 -19.81
CA LYS A 89 -8.18 -0.30 -19.31
C LYS A 89 -8.33 -0.27 -17.79
N GLY A 90 -7.26 0.01 -17.04
CA GLY A 90 -7.32 0.07 -15.58
C GLY A 90 -8.05 1.32 -15.08
N ASP A 91 -8.89 1.18 -14.10
CA ASP A 91 -9.57 2.25 -13.37
C ASP A 91 -8.78 2.66 -12.13
N VAL A 92 -8.24 1.67 -11.43
CA VAL A 92 -7.48 1.80 -10.18
C VAL A 92 -6.09 1.19 -10.34
N VAL A 93 -5.08 1.92 -9.88
CA VAL A 93 -3.71 1.41 -9.76
C VAL A 93 -3.42 1.08 -8.31
N VAL A 94 -3.17 -0.18 -8.01
CA VAL A 94 -2.66 -0.61 -6.71
C VAL A 94 -1.14 -0.57 -6.76
N ASN A 95 -0.54 0.38 -6.03
CA ASN A 95 0.92 0.46 -5.93
C ASN A 95 1.41 -0.29 -4.68
N ALA A 96 1.87 -1.52 -4.89
CA ALA A 96 2.41 -2.41 -3.85
C ALA A 96 3.89 -2.79 -4.08
N VAL A 97 4.63 -1.98 -4.83
CA VAL A 97 6.08 -2.14 -4.94
C VAL A 97 6.79 -1.59 -3.69
N MET A 98 8.03 -1.98 -3.47
CA MET A 98 8.84 -1.51 -2.34
C MET A 98 9.79 -0.38 -2.75
N GLY A 99 10.03 0.56 -1.84
CA GLY A 99 11.01 1.64 -2.01
C GLY A 99 10.56 2.71 -3.00
N SER A 100 11.49 3.54 -3.45
CA SER A 100 11.20 4.71 -4.29
C SER A 100 10.81 4.40 -5.74
N ILE A 101 10.93 3.15 -6.19
CA ILE A 101 10.58 2.77 -7.57
C ILE A 101 9.10 2.96 -7.89
N GLY A 102 8.24 3.01 -6.87
CA GLY A 102 6.81 3.27 -7.02
C GLY A 102 6.46 4.72 -7.37
N LEU A 103 7.37 5.67 -7.17
CA LEU A 103 7.08 7.10 -7.35
C LEU A 103 6.73 7.45 -8.80
N ILE A 104 7.60 7.14 -9.75
CA ILE A 104 7.39 7.49 -11.16
C ILE A 104 6.14 6.82 -11.76
N PRO A 105 5.92 5.50 -11.57
CA PRO A 105 4.66 4.86 -12.00
C PRO A 105 3.40 5.51 -11.39
N THR A 106 3.44 5.90 -10.11
CA THR A 106 2.32 6.61 -9.46
C THR A 106 2.06 7.95 -10.12
N MET A 107 3.09 8.76 -10.36
CA MET A 107 2.97 10.05 -11.03
C MET A 107 2.38 9.90 -12.43
N LYS A 108 2.84 8.92 -13.20
CA LYS A 108 2.34 8.63 -14.54
C LYS A 108 0.89 8.12 -14.54
N ALA A 109 0.53 7.32 -13.55
CA ALA A 109 -0.86 6.88 -13.38
C ALA A 109 -1.80 8.05 -13.07
N MET A 110 -1.37 9.02 -12.24
CA MET A 110 -2.13 10.25 -11.98
C MET A 110 -2.27 11.10 -13.24
N GLU A 111 -1.19 11.29 -14.03
CA GLU A 111 -1.23 11.96 -15.33
C GLU A 111 -2.24 11.31 -16.29
N ALA A 112 -2.42 9.99 -16.19
CA ALA A 112 -3.38 9.21 -16.95
C ALA A 112 -4.80 9.18 -16.33
N GLY A 113 -5.05 9.97 -15.27
CA GLY A 113 -6.37 10.11 -14.63
C GLY A 113 -6.82 8.90 -13.82
N LYS A 114 -5.89 8.06 -13.32
CA LYS A 114 -6.23 6.84 -12.59
C LYS A 114 -6.27 7.07 -11.09
N THR A 115 -7.25 6.45 -10.42
CA THR A 115 -7.29 6.38 -8.94
C THR A 115 -6.11 5.57 -8.43
N ILE A 116 -5.46 6.03 -7.36
CA ILE A 116 -4.30 5.38 -6.76
C ILE A 116 -4.69 4.73 -5.43
N ALA A 117 -4.61 3.41 -5.33
CA ALA A 117 -4.62 2.66 -4.08
C ALA A 117 -3.16 2.48 -3.63
N LEU A 118 -2.72 3.31 -2.69
CA LEU A 118 -1.31 3.46 -2.33
C LEU A 118 -0.95 2.60 -1.13
N ALA A 119 -0.18 1.53 -1.36
CA ALA A 119 0.47 0.74 -0.30
C ALA A 119 1.97 1.07 -0.16
N ASN A 120 2.55 1.73 -1.14
CA ASN A 120 3.96 2.15 -1.16
C ASN A 120 4.12 3.49 -0.44
N LYS A 121 4.32 3.46 0.87
CA LYS A 121 4.49 4.68 1.69
C LYS A 121 5.69 5.51 1.30
N GLU A 122 6.75 4.88 0.78
CA GLU A 122 7.96 5.57 0.36
C GLU A 122 7.71 6.61 -0.75
N THR A 123 6.67 6.42 -1.54
CA THR A 123 6.23 7.42 -2.54
C THR A 123 5.92 8.77 -1.89
N LEU A 124 5.16 8.79 -0.79
CA LEU A 124 4.84 10.03 -0.07
C LEU A 124 5.98 10.50 0.82
N VAL A 125 6.68 9.57 1.47
CA VAL A 125 7.85 9.92 2.30
C VAL A 125 8.93 10.63 1.50
N THR A 126 9.19 10.16 0.27
CA THR A 126 10.26 10.70 -0.58
C THR A 126 9.85 12.00 -1.29
N ALA A 127 8.61 12.10 -1.74
CA ALA A 127 8.16 13.16 -2.64
C ALA A 127 6.71 13.60 -2.40
N GLY A 128 6.24 13.57 -1.14
CA GLY A 128 4.83 13.84 -0.80
C GLY A 128 4.29 15.15 -1.35
N HIS A 129 5.08 16.24 -1.25
CA HIS A 129 4.68 17.53 -1.80
C HIS A 129 4.44 17.51 -3.32
N ILE A 130 5.23 16.72 -4.07
CA ILE A 130 5.05 16.57 -5.54
C ILE A 130 3.83 15.70 -5.83
N VAL A 131 3.69 14.60 -5.09
CA VAL A 131 2.61 13.62 -5.28
C VAL A 131 1.25 14.23 -4.96
N MET A 132 1.12 14.96 -3.84
CA MET A 132 -0.13 15.60 -3.45
C MET A 132 -0.51 16.74 -4.42
N ALA A 133 0.47 17.54 -4.87
CA ALA A 133 0.23 18.54 -5.90
C ALA A 133 -0.22 17.93 -7.25
N ALA A 134 0.29 16.76 -7.61
CA ALA A 134 -0.15 16.03 -8.79
C ALA A 134 -1.57 15.47 -8.63
N SER A 135 -1.88 14.90 -7.45
CA SER A 135 -3.24 14.43 -7.13
C SER A 135 -4.27 15.56 -7.30
N GLU A 136 -3.98 16.73 -6.76
CA GLU A 136 -4.84 17.91 -6.90
C GLU A 136 -4.93 18.37 -8.37
N LYS A 137 -3.79 18.50 -9.05
CA LYS A 137 -3.72 18.98 -10.45
C LYS A 137 -4.50 18.11 -11.41
N TYR A 138 -4.43 16.79 -11.25
CA TYR A 138 -5.08 15.84 -12.17
C TYR A 138 -6.45 15.35 -11.64
N GLY A 139 -6.86 15.78 -10.45
CA GLY A 139 -8.13 15.35 -9.82
C GLY A 139 -8.17 13.85 -9.54
N THR A 140 -7.02 13.23 -9.28
CA THR A 140 -6.91 11.79 -9.04
C THR A 140 -6.77 11.50 -7.54
N PRO A 141 -7.73 10.78 -6.93
CA PRO A 141 -7.68 10.50 -5.51
C PRO A 141 -6.58 9.49 -5.18
N ILE A 142 -5.95 9.68 -4.01
CA ILE A 142 -5.07 8.71 -3.37
C ILE A 142 -5.83 8.05 -2.24
N LEU A 143 -6.04 6.75 -2.35
CA LEU A 143 -6.70 5.92 -1.35
C LEU A 143 -5.64 5.16 -0.56
N PRO A 144 -5.51 5.39 0.75
CA PRO A 144 -4.49 4.74 1.54
C PRO A 144 -4.79 3.25 1.73
N VAL A 145 -3.76 2.44 1.56
CA VAL A 145 -3.80 0.98 1.80
C VAL A 145 -3.09 0.62 3.10
N ASP A 146 -2.14 1.44 3.56
CA ASP A 146 -1.54 1.22 4.87
C ASP A 146 -2.62 1.25 5.96
N SER A 147 -2.57 0.30 6.92
CA SER A 147 -3.69 0.02 7.84
C SER A 147 -4.07 1.22 8.68
N GLU A 148 -3.10 1.95 9.19
CA GLU A 148 -3.30 3.13 10.03
C GLU A 148 -3.92 4.29 9.24
N HIS A 149 -3.41 4.53 8.04
CA HIS A 149 -3.91 5.62 7.17
C HIS A 149 -5.29 5.28 6.59
N SER A 150 -5.54 4.02 6.25
CA SER A 150 -6.87 3.55 5.88
C SER A 150 -7.87 3.73 7.03
N ALA A 151 -7.45 3.45 8.27
CA ALA A 151 -8.29 3.66 9.45
C ALA A 151 -8.67 5.13 9.65
N ILE A 152 -7.69 6.04 9.54
CA ILE A 152 -7.92 7.48 9.61
C ILE A 152 -8.84 7.91 8.46
N PHE A 153 -8.57 7.48 7.23
CA PHE A 153 -9.39 7.80 6.07
C PHE A 153 -10.84 7.35 6.26
N GLN A 154 -11.07 6.16 6.83
CA GLN A 154 -12.42 5.66 7.16
C GLN A 154 -13.08 6.49 8.26
N ALA A 155 -12.34 6.88 9.31
CA ALA A 155 -12.86 7.70 10.41
C ALA A 155 -13.24 9.13 9.95
N LEU A 156 -12.64 9.62 8.88
CA LEU A 156 -12.90 10.94 8.31
C LEU A 156 -14.05 10.97 7.29
N GLN A 157 -14.70 9.84 7.00
CA GLN A 157 -15.80 9.83 6.03
C GLN A 157 -17.00 10.65 6.56
N GLY A 158 -17.34 11.71 5.82
CA GLY A 158 -18.41 12.63 6.18
C GLY A 158 -17.96 13.77 7.10
N GLU A 159 -16.73 13.74 7.62
CA GLU A 159 -16.18 14.76 8.49
C GLU A 159 -15.45 15.86 7.71
N LYS A 160 -15.31 17.03 8.33
CA LYS A 160 -14.58 18.17 7.75
C LYS A 160 -13.18 18.26 8.36
N SER A 161 -12.16 18.31 7.51
CA SER A 161 -10.76 18.38 7.93
C SER A 161 -10.47 19.52 8.92
N LYS A 162 -11.16 20.64 8.80
CA LYS A 162 -11.02 21.79 9.74
C LYS A 162 -11.46 21.50 11.18
N ASN A 163 -12.16 20.40 11.43
CA ASN A 163 -12.63 20.01 12.75
C ASN A 163 -11.66 19.06 13.45
N ILE A 164 -10.60 18.63 12.79
CA ILE A 164 -9.61 17.72 13.33
C ILE A 164 -8.73 18.46 14.35
N GLU A 165 -8.70 17.97 15.58
CA GLU A 165 -7.74 18.40 16.60
C GLU A 165 -6.40 17.71 16.37
N ARG A 166 -6.41 16.37 16.24
CA ARG A 166 -5.22 15.58 15.94
C ARG A 166 -5.55 14.20 15.38
N LEU A 167 -4.57 13.59 14.73
CA LEU A 167 -4.55 12.17 14.40
C LEU A 167 -3.80 11.39 15.46
N ILE A 168 -4.26 10.18 15.77
CA ILE A 168 -3.62 9.28 16.72
C ILE A 168 -3.31 7.98 15.97
N ILE A 169 -2.07 7.85 15.51
CA ILE A 169 -1.60 6.67 14.80
C ILE A 169 -1.23 5.61 15.82
N THR A 170 -1.84 4.42 15.73
CA THR A 170 -1.48 3.31 16.62
C THR A 170 -0.24 2.58 16.14
N ALA A 171 0.49 1.97 17.06
CA ALA A 171 1.67 1.16 16.77
C ALA A 171 1.68 -0.09 17.65
N SER A 172 1.98 -1.25 17.04
CA SER A 172 2.17 -2.50 17.80
C SER A 172 3.39 -2.48 18.72
N GLY A 173 4.34 -1.57 18.45
CA GLY A 173 5.64 -1.49 19.11
C GLY A 173 6.72 -2.38 18.49
N GLY A 174 6.36 -3.23 17.53
CA GLY A 174 7.29 -4.10 16.80
C GLY A 174 7.82 -5.28 17.61
N SER A 175 8.79 -5.98 17.04
CA SER A 175 9.36 -7.22 17.61
C SER A 175 10.11 -7.03 18.93
N PHE A 176 10.54 -5.80 19.22
CA PHE A 176 11.35 -5.47 20.39
C PHE A 176 10.62 -4.63 21.44
N ARG A 177 9.29 -4.52 21.33
CA ARG A 177 8.46 -3.66 22.17
C ARG A 177 8.60 -3.87 23.69
N ASP A 178 8.97 -5.08 24.11
CA ASP A 178 9.12 -5.46 25.52
C ASP A 178 10.59 -5.49 25.97
N LYS A 179 11.53 -4.99 25.13
CA LYS A 179 12.96 -4.99 25.40
C LYS A 179 13.47 -3.60 25.78
N THR A 180 14.34 -3.57 26.79
CA THR A 180 15.13 -2.39 27.11
C THR A 180 16.28 -2.21 26.12
N ARG A 181 16.88 -1.01 26.09
CA ARG A 181 18.01 -0.70 25.21
C ARG A 181 19.21 -1.65 25.43
N ASP A 182 19.48 -2.03 26.67
CA ASP A 182 20.61 -2.93 26.99
C ASP A 182 20.35 -4.36 26.46
N GLU A 183 19.12 -4.82 26.49
CA GLU A 183 18.72 -6.13 25.95
C GLU A 183 18.76 -6.19 24.43
N LEU A 184 18.85 -5.05 23.74
CA LEU A 184 18.99 -4.98 22.28
C LEU A 184 20.42 -5.21 21.80
N THR A 185 21.43 -5.23 22.68
CA THR A 185 22.85 -5.30 22.28
C THR A 185 23.18 -6.55 21.45
N ASN A 186 22.51 -7.67 21.71
CA ASN A 186 22.79 -8.96 21.06
C ASN A 186 21.63 -9.50 20.19
N VAL A 187 20.68 -8.64 19.82
CA VAL A 187 19.57 -9.07 18.94
C VAL A 187 20.05 -9.32 17.52
N THR A 188 19.43 -10.27 16.87
CA THR A 188 19.76 -10.68 15.50
C THR A 188 18.68 -10.25 14.53
N VAL A 189 18.97 -10.33 13.23
CA VAL A 189 17.97 -10.15 12.17
C VAL A 189 16.79 -11.11 12.34
N ARG A 190 17.05 -12.33 12.77
CA ARG A 190 15.99 -13.33 13.02
C ARG A 190 15.04 -12.88 14.13
N ASP A 191 15.57 -12.28 15.19
CA ASP A 191 14.75 -11.74 16.28
C ASP A 191 13.89 -10.57 15.80
N ALA A 192 14.45 -9.68 14.99
CA ALA A 192 13.74 -8.55 14.41
C ALA A 192 12.62 -9.00 13.47
N LEU A 193 12.81 -10.09 12.71
CA LEU A 193 11.80 -10.64 11.78
C LEU A 193 10.64 -11.38 12.48
N ASN A 194 10.72 -11.63 13.78
CA ASN A 194 9.68 -12.34 14.54
C ASN A 194 8.66 -11.34 15.12
N HIS A 195 7.79 -10.80 14.27
CA HIS A 195 6.75 -9.85 14.71
C HIS A 195 5.60 -10.59 15.45
N PRO A 196 5.14 -10.09 16.63
CA PRO A 196 4.18 -10.80 17.46
C PRO A 196 2.73 -10.83 16.92
N ASN A 197 2.32 -9.82 16.13
CA ASN A 197 0.92 -9.65 15.71
C ASN A 197 0.72 -9.82 14.19
N TRP A 198 1.72 -9.42 13.38
CA TRP A 198 1.58 -9.31 11.93
C TRP A 198 2.51 -10.27 11.18
N SER A 199 2.00 -10.88 10.12
CA SER A 199 2.80 -11.60 9.13
C SER A 199 3.08 -10.67 7.94
N MET A 200 4.27 -10.12 7.87
CA MET A 200 4.64 -9.07 6.91
C MET A 200 5.90 -9.44 6.13
N GLY A 201 6.18 -8.66 5.06
CA GLY A 201 7.45 -8.75 4.35
C GLY A 201 8.66 -8.36 5.22
N ALA A 202 9.85 -8.87 4.89
CA ALA A 202 11.05 -8.69 5.71
C ALA A 202 11.40 -7.21 5.95
N LYS A 203 11.33 -6.36 4.93
CA LYS A 203 11.68 -4.92 5.04
C LYS A 203 10.82 -4.22 6.09
N ILE A 204 9.49 -4.30 5.98
CA ILE A 204 8.58 -3.63 6.90
C ILE A 204 8.65 -4.22 8.31
N THR A 205 8.95 -5.50 8.46
CA THR A 205 9.13 -6.14 9.77
C THR A 205 10.37 -5.59 10.49
N ILE A 206 11.47 -5.40 9.79
CA ILE A 206 12.67 -4.74 10.33
C ILE A 206 12.38 -3.28 10.69
N ASP A 207 11.70 -2.53 9.83
CA ASP A 207 11.32 -1.15 10.11
C ASP A 207 10.41 -1.06 11.35
N SER A 208 9.48 -2.01 11.50
CA SER A 208 8.62 -2.11 12.69
C SER A 208 9.42 -2.38 13.97
N ALA A 209 10.40 -3.30 13.92
CA ALA A 209 11.25 -3.63 15.07
C ALA A 209 12.04 -2.43 15.61
N THR A 210 12.37 -1.46 14.74
CA THR A 210 13.10 -0.23 15.07
C THR A 210 12.20 0.98 15.27
N MET A 211 10.89 0.85 15.13
CA MET A 211 9.90 1.94 15.05
C MET A 211 10.11 2.90 13.86
N MET A 212 11.03 2.59 12.95
CA MET A 212 11.22 3.38 11.70
C MET A 212 9.95 3.37 10.85
N ASN A 213 9.25 2.22 10.79
CA ASN A 213 7.98 2.14 10.08
C ASN A 213 7.00 3.21 10.57
N LYS A 214 6.89 3.40 11.88
CA LYS A 214 6.00 4.41 12.45
C LYS A 214 6.45 5.84 12.11
N GLY A 215 7.76 6.10 12.07
CA GLY A 215 8.30 7.37 11.59
C GLY A 215 7.94 7.65 10.11
N LEU A 216 8.01 6.64 9.25
CA LEU A 216 7.58 6.75 7.85
C LEU A 216 6.07 7.02 7.75
N GLU A 217 5.27 6.39 8.59
CA GLU A 217 3.82 6.56 8.63
C GLU A 217 3.39 7.94 9.13
N VAL A 218 4.11 8.54 10.08
CA VAL A 218 3.89 9.95 10.49
C VAL A 218 4.11 10.90 9.32
N ILE A 219 5.16 10.68 8.52
CA ILE A 219 5.42 11.48 7.32
C ILE A 219 4.32 11.27 6.26
N GLU A 220 3.89 10.04 6.06
CA GLU A 220 2.81 9.70 5.14
C GLU A 220 1.49 10.37 5.56
N ALA A 221 1.12 10.32 6.85
CA ALA A 221 -0.08 10.96 7.39
C ALA A 221 -0.06 12.48 7.20
N HIS A 222 1.11 13.11 7.44
CA HIS A 222 1.29 14.54 7.18
C HIS A 222 0.86 14.91 5.75
N TRP A 223 1.32 14.16 4.75
CA TRP A 223 0.99 14.43 3.36
C TRP A 223 -0.46 14.07 3.01
N LEU A 224 -0.92 12.88 3.38
CA LEU A 224 -2.26 12.40 3.01
C LEU A 224 -3.38 13.26 3.57
N PHE A 225 -3.24 13.71 4.83
CA PHE A 225 -4.29 14.43 5.54
C PHE A 225 -4.03 15.93 5.65
N ASN A 226 -2.89 16.39 5.11
CA ASN A 226 -2.47 17.80 5.11
C ASN A 226 -2.51 18.44 6.52
N LEU A 227 -1.96 17.73 7.52
CA LEU A 227 -1.86 18.19 8.90
C LEU A 227 -0.39 18.39 9.28
N PRO A 228 -0.07 19.42 10.12
CA PRO A 228 1.26 19.60 10.65
C PRO A 228 1.65 18.44 11.59
N TYR A 229 2.96 18.20 11.75
CA TYR A 229 3.45 17.09 12.58
C TYR A 229 3.01 17.18 14.05
N GLU A 230 2.80 18.38 14.56
CA GLU A 230 2.34 18.63 15.93
C GLU A 230 0.90 18.14 16.19
N GLN A 231 0.14 17.87 15.14
CA GLN A 231 -1.20 17.27 15.19
C GLN A 231 -1.22 15.77 14.88
N ILE A 232 -0.05 15.11 14.87
CA ILE A 232 0.05 13.67 14.57
C ILE A 232 0.76 12.97 15.73
N ASP A 233 -0.03 12.34 16.59
CA ASP A 233 0.46 11.57 17.73
C ASP A 233 0.62 10.10 17.42
N VAL A 234 1.50 9.43 18.16
CA VAL A 234 1.71 7.99 18.11
C VAL A 234 1.35 7.36 19.44
N LEU A 235 0.47 6.36 19.42
CA LEU A 235 0.05 5.60 20.57
C LEU A 235 0.45 4.13 20.44
N LEU A 236 1.20 3.60 21.40
CA LEU A 236 1.49 2.17 21.45
C LEU A 236 0.23 1.39 21.86
N HIS A 237 -0.22 0.51 20.98
CA HIS A 237 -1.37 -0.36 21.16
C HIS A 237 -0.97 -1.78 20.73
N GLN A 238 -0.51 -2.55 21.68
CA GLN A 238 0.13 -3.86 21.45
C GLN A 238 -0.81 -4.90 20.85
N GLU A 239 -2.11 -4.81 21.14
CA GLU A 239 -3.14 -5.73 20.67
C GLU A 239 -3.43 -5.57 19.17
N SER A 240 -3.13 -4.40 18.60
CA SER A 240 -3.38 -4.07 17.19
C SER A 240 -4.85 -4.29 16.74
N ILE A 241 -5.81 -4.01 17.62
CA ILE A 241 -7.25 -4.08 17.34
C ILE A 241 -7.75 -2.71 16.84
N ILE A 242 -7.30 -1.63 17.48
CA ILE A 242 -7.54 -0.26 17.02
C ILE A 242 -6.44 0.09 16.04
N HIS A 243 -6.81 0.37 14.80
CA HIS A 243 -5.83 0.63 13.73
C HIS A 243 -5.40 2.10 13.63
N SER A 244 -6.22 3.05 14.04
CA SER A 244 -5.91 4.46 14.32
C SER A 244 -7.18 5.20 14.72
N MET A 245 -7.02 6.47 15.15
CA MET A 245 -8.12 7.31 15.63
C MET A 245 -7.96 8.74 15.15
N VAL A 246 -9.06 9.46 15.12
CA VAL A 246 -9.11 10.89 14.87
C VAL A 246 -9.80 11.55 16.05
N GLU A 247 -9.15 12.51 16.69
CA GLU A 247 -9.74 13.39 17.71
C GLU A 247 -10.18 14.71 17.07
N PHE A 248 -11.36 15.17 17.44
CA PHE A 248 -11.96 16.40 16.92
C PHE A 248 -11.96 17.50 17.99
N HIS A 249 -12.14 18.77 17.59
CA HIS A 249 -12.14 19.94 18.49
C HIS A 249 -13.21 19.90 19.60
N ASP A 250 -14.26 19.08 19.43
CA ASP A 250 -15.28 18.84 20.45
C ASP A 250 -14.89 17.73 21.44
N SER A 251 -13.66 17.25 21.37
CA SER A 251 -13.09 16.14 22.16
C SER A 251 -13.70 14.76 21.84
N SER A 252 -14.50 14.63 20.79
CA SER A 252 -14.92 13.31 20.32
C SER A 252 -13.77 12.60 19.62
N VAL A 253 -13.75 11.27 19.71
CA VAL A 253 -12.74 10.42 19.05
C VAL A 253 -13.44 9.36 18.23
N ILE A 254 -13.12 9.31 16.93
CA ILE A 254 -13.59 8.25 16.04
C ILE A 254 -12.42 7.30 15.76
N ALA A 255 -12.65 6.00 15.91
CA ALA A 255 -11.65 4.96 15.71
C ALA A 255 -12.14 3.89 14.74
N GLN A 256 -11.25 3.36 13.90
CA GLN A 256 -11.52 2.15 13.13
C GLN A 256 -10.87 0.95 13.82
N LEU A 257 -11.66 -0.09 14.01
CA LEU A 257 -11.24 -1.34 14.66
C LEU A 257 -11.37 -2.50 13.68
N GLY A 258 -10.48 -3.49 13.82
CA GLY A 258 -10.53 -4.71 13.01
C GLY A 258 -9.45 -5.71 13.39
N THR A 259 -9.46 -6.85 12.73
CA THR A 259 -8.37 -7.82 12.82
C THR A 259 -7.15 -7.32 12.06
N PRO A 260 -5.91 -7.76 12.42
CA PRO A 260 -4.69 -7.39 11.71
C PRO A 260 -4.59 -8.13 10.37
N ASP A 261 -5.39 -7.70 9.38
CA ASP A 261 -5.48 -8.28 8.04
C ASP A 261 -5.48 -7.18 6.99
N MET A 262 -4.45 -7.15 6.16
CA MET A 262 -4.32 -6.12 5.10
C MET A 262 -5.36 -6.23 4.00
N ARG A 263 -6.09 -7.34 3.90
CA ARG A 263 -7.21 -7.45 2.94
C ARG A 263 -8.32 -6.45 3.24
N VAL A 264 -8.52 -6.07 4.49
CA VAL A 264 -9.53 -5.06 4.88
C VAL A 264 -9.22 -3.69 4.26
N PRO A 265 -8.07 -3.04 4.50
CA PRO A 265 -7.77 -1.75 3.89
C PRO A 265 -7.58 -1.82 2.36
N ILE A 266 -7.07 -2.93 1.82
CA ILE A 266 -6.97 -3.13 0.36
C ILE A 266 -8.38 -3.16 -0.24
N GLN A 267 -9.27 -3.99 0.28
CA GLN A 267 -10.65 -4.07 -0.21
C GLN A 267 -11.35 -2.72 -0.12
N TYR A 268 -11.23 -2.02 1.02
CA TYR A 268 -11.84 -0.71 1.19
C TYR A 268 -11.35 0.30 0.13
N ALA A 269 -10.05 0.32 -0.18
CA ALA A 269 -9.51 1.16 -1.25
C ALA A 269 -10.05 0.76 -2.63
N LEU A 270 -10.27 -0.53 -2.88
CA LEU A 270 -10.80 -1.00 -4.17
C LEU A 270 -12.31 -0.77 -4.32
N THR A 271 -13.09 -0.91 -3.23
CA THR A 271 -14.55 -0.72 -3.28
C THR A 271 -14.96 0.74 -3.17
N TYR A 272 -14.14 1.61 -2.54
CA TYR A 272 -14.48 3.01 -2.27
C TYR A 272 -15.23 3.69 -3.44
N PRO A 273 -16.34 4.45 -3.18
CA PRO A 273 -16.82 4.88 -1.85
C PRO A 273 -17.66 3.85 -1.06
N ASP A 274 -17.95 2.69 -1.63
CA ASP A 274 -18.66 1.61 -0.97
C ASP A 274 -17.74 0.81 -0.02
N ARG A 275 -18.32 -0.19 0.70
CA ARG A 275 -17.56 -1.10 1.58
C ARG A 275 -17.54 -2.51 1.03
#